data_5fb06544864c6ac47bc939017f582981
#
_entry.id   5fb06544864c6ac47bc939017f582981
#
_cell.length_a   1.000
_cell.length_b   1.000
_cell.length_c   1.000
_cell.angle_alpha   90.00
_cell.angle_beta   90.00
_cell.angle_gamma   90.00
#
_symmetry.space_group_name_H-M   'P 1'
#
loop_
_entity.id
_entity.type
_entity.pdbx_description
1 polymer ?
#
loop_
_entity_poly.entity_id
_entity_poly.type
_entity_poly.pdbx_seq_one_letter_code
_entity_poly.pdbx_strand_id
1 'polypeptide(L)'
;RKIQQDNRMLEDLADDINQTLVLPNDITLRGAQCGVPNAYWSEADNAITMCYEDTDWSMGVFTKAGEADPLKSALGSEYTTFYHETGHMAISIYDLPVTGREEDVADQAAAYLLLTPGEDGTVDPESVQSVKDFARAFAALAEVQTEFTAEDMADEHSLNLQRVYNMDCWIYGSNPDANADMVGNGQ
;
A
#
# COMPACT_ATOMS: atom_id res chain seq x y z
N ARG A 1 -5.94 -15.70 -6.03
CA ARG A 1 -7.40 -15.82 -5.94
C ARG A 1 -7.85 -16.49 -4.66
N LYS A 2 -7.36 -17.72 -4.39
CA LYS A 2 -7.80 -18.48 -3.20
C LYS A 2 -7.46 -17.74 -1.90
N ILE A 3 -6.28 -17.14 -1.80
CA ILE A 3 -5.86 -16.36 -0.63
C ILE A 3 -6.85 -15.23 -0.36
N GLN A 4 -7.16 -14.40 -1.37
CA GLN A 4 -8.11 -13.29 -1.21
C GLN A 4 -9.50 -13.76 -0.76
N GLN A 5 -10.01 -14.85 -1.36
CA GLN A 5 -11.34 -15.38 -1.04
C GLN A 5 -11.40 -16.05 0.35
N ASP A 6 -10.42 -16.89 0.70
CA ASP A 6 -10.40 -17.60 1.98
C ASP A 6 -10.26 -16.62 3.18
N ASN A 7 -9.63 -15.47 2.95
CA ASN A 7 -9.42 -14.43 3.96
C ASN A 7 -10.40 -13.25 3.85
N ARG A 8 -11.44 -13.34 2.99
CA ARG A 8 -12.44 -12.28 2.80
C ARG A 8 -11.85 -10.90 2.50
N MET A 9 -10.66 -10.85 1.87
CA MET A 9 -9.87 -9.64 1.72
C MET A 9 -10.67 -8.48 1.10
N LEU A 10 -11.37 -8.72 0.00
CA LEU A 10 -12.12 -7.65 -0.68
C LEU A 10 -13.34 -7.20 0.10
N GLU A 11 -14.01 -8.12 0.79
CA GLU A 11 -15.16 -7.80 1.65
C GLU A 11 -14.73 -6.94 2.83
N ASP A 12 -13.62 -7.30 3.48
CA ASP A 12 -13.12 -6.56 4.64
C ASP A 12 -12.59 -5.18 4.25
N LEU A 13 -11.90 -5.06 3.09
CA LEU A 13 -11.51 -3.76 2.51
C LEU A 13 -12.71 -2.89 2.16
N ALA A 14 -13.76 -3.47 1.58
CA ALA A 14 -14.99 -2.73 1.26
C ALA A 14 -15.73 -2.27 2.53
N ASP A 15 -15.77 -3.11 3.56
CA ASP A 15 -16.38 -2.76 4.84
C ASP A 15 -15.62 -1.63 5.52
N ASP A 16 -14.28 -1.64 5.47
CA ASP A 16 -13.41 -0.65 6.08
C ASP A 16 -13.52 0.72 5.37
N ILE A 17 -13.41 0.76 4.05
CA ILE A 17 -13.52 2.00 3.30
C ILE A 17 -14.90 2.67 3.45
N ASN A 18 -15.98 1.87 3.53
CA ASN A 18 -17.33 2.38 3.74
C ASN A 18 -17.56 2.97 5.16
N GLN A 19 -16.72 2.62 6.12
CA GLN A 19 -16.73 3.20 7.46
C GLN A 19 -15.84 4.45 7.56
N THR A 20 -14.81 4.53 6.72
CA THR A 20 -13.78 5.56 6.77
C THR A 20 -14.09 6.75 5.86
N LEU A 21 -14.61 6.50 4.66
CA LEU A 21 -14.85 7.53 3.65
C LEU A 21 -16.32 7.61 3.22
N VAL A 22 -16.74 8.82 2.87
CA VAL A 22 -18.05 9.08 2.21
C VAL A 22 -17.79 9.31 0.73
N LEU A 23 -18.03 8.29 -0.08
CA LEU A 23 -17.82 8.35 -1.51
C LEU A 23 -19.04 8.93 -2.24
N PRO A 24 -18.86 9.72 -3.32
CA PRO A 24 -19.97 10.36 -4.06
C PRO A 24 -20.74 9.36 -4.92
N ASN A 25 -20.14 8.24 -5.27
CA ASN A 25 -20.69 7.18 -6.11
C ASN A 25 -20.29 5.82 -5.59
N ASP A 26 -21.01 4.78 -6.00
CA ASP A 26 -20.61 3.40 -5.77
C ASP A 26 -19.34 3.09 -6.58
N ILE A 27 -18.31 2.58 -5.90
CA ILE A 27 -17.05 2.16 -6.50
C ILE A 27 -16.98 0.64 -6.46
N THR A 28 -16.61 0.04 -7.59
CA THR A 28 -16.42 -1.42 -7.64
C THR A 28 -15.06 -1.80 -7.09
N LEU A 29 -15.02 -2.69 -6.10
CA LEU A 29 -13.80 -3.38 -5.68
C LEU A 29 -13.83 -4.81 -6.22
N ARG A 30 -12.80 -5.20 -6.98
CA ARG A 30 -12.75 -6.52 -7.63
C ARG A 30 -11.38 -7.17 -7.53
N GLY A 31 -11.37 -8.50 -7.43
CA GLY A 31 -10.18 -9.31 -7.64
C GLY A 31 -10.14 -9.83 -9.07
N ALA A 32 -8.98 -9.78 -9.71
CA ALA A 32 -8.82 -10.25 -11.10
C ALA A 32 -7.51 -11.00 -11.30
N GLN A 33 -7.47 -11.81 -12.36
CA GLN A 33 -6.22 -12.35 -12.89
C GLN A 33 -5.70 -11.37 -13.93
N CYS A 34 -4.57 -10.72 -13.63
CA CYS A 34 -3.99 -9.67 -14.47
C CYS A 34 -2.81 -10.16 -15.32
N GLY A 35 -2.22 -11.29 -14.96
CA GLY A 35 -1.03 -11.85 -15.60
C GLY A 35 0.29 -11.26 -15.09
N VAL A 36 0.23 -10.25 -14.25
CA VAL A 36 1.36 -9.60 -13.57
C VAL A 36 0.96 -9.21 -12.15
N PRO A 37 1.91 -9.17 -11.18
CA PRO A 37 1.66 -8.57 -9.87
C PRO A 37 1.32 -7.08 -10.04
N ASN A 38 0.13 -6.69 -9.61
CA ASN A 38 -0.34 -5.29 -9.69
C ASN A 38 -1.63 -5.09 -8.90
N ALA A 39 -1.94 -3.84 -8.59
CA ALA A 39 -3.25 -3.31 -8.30
C ALA A 39 -3.44 -2.03 -9.10
N TYR A 40 -4.66 -1.60 -9.35
CA TYR A 40 -4.87 -0.34 -10.06
C TYR A 40 -6.30 0.19 -9.90
N TRP A 41 -6.40 1.52 -9.89
CA TRP A 41 -7.63 2.25 -10.13
C TRP A 41 -7.90 2.36 -11.63
N SER A 42 -9.14 2.19 -12.06
CA SER A 42 -9.61 2.43 -13.43
C SER A 42 -10.80 3.39 -13.41
N GLU A 43 -10.57 4.62 -13.85
CA GLU A 43 -11.64 5.61 -14.00
C GLU A 43 -12.70 5.14 -15.00
N ALA A 44 -12.28 4.54 -16.11
CA ALA A 44 -13.19 4.04 -17.14
C ALA A 44 -14.14 2.95 -16.64
N ASP A 45 -13.67 2.09 -15.73
CA ASP A 45 -14.46 1.01 -15.12
C ASP A 45 -15.11 1.44 -13.81
N ASN A 46 -14.73 2.60 -13.26
CA ASN A 46 -15.07 3.04 -11.90
C ASN A 46 -14.78 1.95 -10.87
N ALA A 47 -13.55 1.42 -10.90
CA ALA A 47 -13.17 0.24 -10.13
C ALA A 47 -11.73 0.25 -9.65
N ILE A 48 -11.51 -0.22 -8.42
CA ILE A 48 -10.20 -0.66 -7.92
C ILE A 48 -10.09 -2.17 -8.18
N THR A 49 -8.97 -2.58 -8.79
CA THR A 49 -8.69 -3.98 -9.10
C THR A 49 -7.47 -4.45 -8.31
N MET A 50 -7.64 -5.50 -7.50
CA MET A 50 -6.57 -6.18 -6.78
C MET A 50 -6.22 -7.47 -7.54
N CYS A 51 -5.05 -7.51 -8.16
CA CYS A 51 -4.64 -8.66 -8.96
C CYS A 51 -4.27 -9.85 -8.06
N TYR A 52 -4.67 -11.05 -8.44
CA TYR A 52 -4.34 -12.27 -7.67
C TYR A 52 -2.83 -12.53 -7.62
N GLU A 53 -2.13 -12.12 -8.67
CA GLU A 53 -0.68 -12.26 -8.80
C GLU A 53 0.09 -11.39 -7.80
N ASP A 54 -0.47 -10.24 -7.40
CA ASP A 54 0.15 -9.37 -6.41
C ASP A 54 0.18 -10.04 -5.03
N THR A 55 -0.96 -10.56 -4.60
CA THR A 55 -1.06 -11.33 -3.36
C THR A 55 -0.14 -12.57 -3.36
N ASP A 56 -0.04 -13.28 -4.50
CA ASP A 56 0.84 -14.44 -4.62
C ASP A 56 2.32 -14.02 -4.58
N TRP A 57 2.66 -12.89 -5.17
CA TRP A 57 4.00 -12.32 -5.15
C TRP A 57 4.39 -11.86 -3.73
N SER A 58 3.55 -11.08 -3.05
CA SER A 58 3.74 -10.63 -1.67
C SER A 58 3.94 -11.81 -0.73
N MET A 59 3.12 -12.87 -0.87
CA MET A 59 3.26 -14.11 -0.12
C MET A 59 4.63 -14.76 -0.34
N GLY A 60 5.13 -14.73 -1.58
CA GLY A 60 6.47 -15.23 -1.94
C GLY A 60 7.59 -14.43 -1.28
N VAL A 61 7.48 -13.10 -1.27
CA VAL A 61 8.44 -12.18 -0.63
C VAL A 61 8.57 -12.50 0.86
N PHE A 62 7.48 -12.52 1.59
CA PHE A 62 7.49 -12.73 3.04
C PHE A 62 7.86 -14.17 3.43
N THR A 63 7.51 -15.16 2.61
CA THR A 63 7.98 -16.54 2.79
C THR A 63 9.49 -16.62 2.64
N LYS A 64 10.07 -15.98 1.62
CA LYS A 64 11.52 -15.94 1.38
C LYS A 64 12.25 -15.18 2.49
N ALA A 65 11.65 -14.14 3.04
CA ALA A 65 12.18 -13.37 4.17
C ALA A 65 12.16 -14.17 5.49
N GLY A 66 11.48 -15.31 5.54
CA GLY A 66 11.40 -16.15 6.74
C GLY A 66 10.44 -15.62 7.80
N GLU A 67 9.42 -14.86 7.38
CA GLU A 67 8.38 -14.36 8.29
C GLU A 67 7.69 -15.50 9.04
N ALA A 68 7.35 -15.25 10.29
CA ALA A 68 6.64 -16.24 11.12
C ALA A 68 5.21 -16.49 10.57
N ASP A 69 4.58 -15.45 10.03
CA ASP A 69 3.28 -15.50 9.37
C ASP A 69 3.31 -14.73 8.05
N PRO A 70 3.83 -15.34 6.97
CA PRO A 70 3.93 -14.68 5.67
C PRO A 70 2.59 -14.26 5.09
N LEU A 71 1.52 -14.99 5.44
CA LEU A 71 0.18 -14.68 4.98
C LEU A 71 -0.33 -13.38 5.60
N LYS A 72 -0.12 -13.18 6.89
CA LYS A 72 -0.50 -11.95 7.58
C LYS A 72 0.24 -10.76 6.99
N SER A 73 1.55 -10.86 6.76
CA SER A 73 2.35 -9.79 6.17
C SER A 73 1.96 -9.50 4.72
N ALA A 74 1.65 -10.53 3.92
CA ALA A 74 1.16 -10.34 2.56
C ALA A 74 -0.18 -9.59 2.54
N LEU A 75 -1.14 -10.00 3.36
CA LEU A 75 -2.43 -9.32 3.47
C LEU A 75 -2.29 -7.89 4.02
N GLY A 76 -1.34 -7.64 4.93
CA GLY A 76 -1.00 -6.29 5.40
C GLY A 76 -0.48 -5.40 4.27
N SER A 77 0.43 -5.91 3.44
CA SER A 77 0.91 -5.20 2.24
C SER A 77 -0.24 -4.88 1.28
N GLU A 78 -1.11 -5.85 0.98
CA GLU A 78 -2.29 -5.66 0.13
C GLU A 78 -3.27 -4.62 0.70
N TYR A 79 -3.42 -4.56 2.01
CA TYR A 79 -4.25 -3.56 2.68
C TYR A 79 -3.73 -2.14 2.39
N THR A 80 -2.44 -1.90 2.52
CA THR A 80 -1.82 -0.61 2.19
C THR A 80 -1.87 -0.33 0.68
N THR A 81 -1.66 -1.34 -0.18
CA THR A 81 -1.83 -1.25 -1.63
C THR A 81 -3.24 -0.77 -1.99
N PHE A 82 -4.28 -1.31 -1.35
CA PHE A 82 -5.65 -0.85 -1.57
C PHE A 82 -5.85 0.64 -1.22
N TYR A 83 -5.25 1.12 -0.13
CA TYR A 83 -5.32 2.55 0.23
C TYR A 83 -4.50 3.43 -0.71
N HIS A 84 -3.42 2.91 -1.30
CA HIS A 84 -2.70 3.58 -2.38
C HIS A 84 -3.62 3.75 -3.61
N GLU A 85 -4.29 2.70 -4.05
CA GLU A 85 -5.27 2.77 -5.14
C GLU A 85 -6.48 3.67 -4.78
N THR A 86 -6.86 3.71 -3.51
CA THR A 86 -7.86 4.66 -3.01
C THR A 86 -7.39 6.12 -3.15
N GLY A 87 -6.09 6.37 -3.05
CA GLY A 87 -5.47 7.66 -3.34
C GLY A 87 -5.69 8.08 -4.79
N HIS A 88 -5.38 7.23 -5.75
CA HIS A 88 -5.64 7.45 -7.18
C HIS A 88 -7.13 7.66 -7.46
N MET A 89 -7.97 6.81 -6.89
CA MET A 89 -9.42 6.95 -6.97
C MET A 89 -9.88 8.33 -6.49
N ALA A 90 -9.42 8.78 -5.33
CA ALA A 90 -9.81 10.07 -4.76
C ALA A 90 -9.34 11.24 -5.64
N ILE A 91 -8.11 11.20 -6.16
CA ILE A 91 -7.59 12.19 -7.10
C ILE A 91 -8.51 12.28 -8.32
N SER A 92 -8.86 11.15 -8.91
CA SER A 92 -9.69 11.05 -10.11
C SER A 92 -11.12 11.53 -9.87
N ILE A 93 -11.83 11.00 -8.86
CA ILE A 93 -13.25 11.28 -8.66
C ILE A 93 -13.55 12.69 -8.11
N TYR A 94 -12.57 13.32 -7.45
CA TYR A 94 -12.71 14.68 -6.91
C TYR A 94 -11.96 15.73 -7.73
N ASP A 95 -11.34 15.35 -8.87
CA ASP A 95 -10.53 16.22 -9.73
C ASP A 95 -9.48 17.01 -8.89
N LEU A 96 -8.75 16.30 -8.05
CA LEU A 96 -7.78 16.91 -7.14
C LEU A 96 -6.51 17.33 -7.90
N PRO A 97 -6.01 18.55 -7.71
CA PRO A 97 -4.79 18.98 -8.37
C PRO A 97 -3.56 18.31 -7.76
N VAL A 98 -2.82 17.58 -8.55
CA VAL A 98 -1.53 16.97 -8.17
C VAL A 98 -0.39 17.79 -8.77
N THR A 99 0.58 18.17 -7.93
CA THR A 99 1.75 19.00 -8.32
C THR A 99 3.06 18.24 -8.25
N GLY A 100 3.07 17.00 -8.66
CA GLY A 100 4.25 16.13 -8.60
C GLY A 100 3.95 14.79 -9.24
N ARG A 101 4.63 13.78 -8.76
CA ARG A 101 4.31 12.41 -9.13
C ARG A 101 3.03 11.98 -8.40
N GLU A 102 2.04 11.56 -9.14
CA GLU A 102 0.76 11.11 -8.56
C GLU A 102 0.96 9.87 -7.68
N GLU A 103 1.86 8.98 -8.04
CA GLU A 103 2.25 7.81 -7.28
C GLU A 103 2.77 8.15 -5.86
N ASP A 104 3.60 9.20 -5.74
CA ASP A 104 4.08 9.66 -4.44
C ASP A 104 2.92 10.26 -3.60
N VAL A 105 1.94 10.88 -4.25
CA VAL A 105 0.74 11.40 -3.59
C VAL A 105 -0.18 10.27 -3.14
N ALA A 106 -0.32 9.20 -3.93
CA ALA A 106 -1.09 8.01 -3.58
C ALA A 106 -0.44 7.26 -2.39
N ASP A 107 0.88 7.11 -2.39
CA ASP A 107 1.63 6.58 -1.24
C ASP A 107 1.40 7.42 0.03
N GLN A 108 1.48 8.74 -0.11
CA GLN A 108 1.25 9.65 1.02
C GLN A 108 -0.19 9.60 1.52
N ALA A 109 -1.17 9.46 0.62
CA ALA A 109 -2.58 9.32 0.98
C ALA A 109 -2.83 8.02 1.76
N ALA A 110 -2.25 6.89 1.31
CA ALA A 110 -2.32 5.62 2.02
C ALA A 110 -1.72 5.74 3.43
N ALA A 111 -0.50 6.27 3.53
CA ALA A 111 0.16 6.47 4.82
C ALA A 111 -0.65 7.43 5.73
N TYR A 112 -1.20 8.51 5.19
CA TYR A 112 -2.02 9.45 5.95
C TYR A 112 -3.27 8.79 6.52
N LEU A 113 -4.01 8.04 5.70
CA LEU A 113 -5.25 7.38 6.13
C LEU A 113 -4.97 6.31 7.20
N LEU A 114 -3.93 5.50 7.00
CA LEU A 114 -3.61 4.37 7.88
C LEU A 114 -2.86 4.77 9.15
N LEU A 115 -2.11 5.87 9.12
CA LEU A 115 -1.31 6.34 10.26
C LEU A 115 -1.95 7.52 11.00
N THR A 116 -3.17 7.94 10.62
CA THR A 116 -3.91 8.97 11.36
C THR A 116 -4.44 8.37 12.66
N PRO A 117 -4.21 9.03 13.82
CA PRO A 117 -4.76 8.56 15.08
C PRO A 117 -6.30 8.53 15.09
N GLY A 118 -6.86 7.51 15.70
CA GLY A 118 -8.29 7.44 15.97
C GLY A 118 -8.77 8.45 17.02
N GLU A 119 -10.03 8.35 17.40
CA GLU A 119 -10.64 9.27 18.40
C GLU A 119 -9.95 9.21 19.78
N ASP A 120 -9.34 8.09 20.12
CA ASP A 120 -8.57 7.90 21.36
C ASP A 120 -7.15 8.50 21.29
N GLY A 121 -6.76 9.08 20.16
CA GLY A 121 -5.43 9.66 19.93
C GLY A 121 -4.34 8.64 19.65
N THR A 122 -4.69 7.36 19.42
CA THR A 122 -3.74 6.30 19.08
C THR A 122 -3.88 5.88 17.61
N VAL A 123 -2.75 5.56 16.99
CA VAL A 123 -2.74 4.92 15.67
C VAL A 123 -2.96 3.43 15.86
N ASP A 124 -3.82 2.84 15.04
CA ASP A 124 -4.07 1.40 15.08
C ASP A 124 -2.78 0.61 14.76
N PRO A 125 -2.33 -0.30 15.66
CA PRO A 125 -1.10 -1.06 15.46
C PRO A 125 -1.12 -1.98 14.23
N GLU A 126 -2.30 -2.45 13.80
CA GLU A 126 -2.42 -3.30 12.60
C GLU A 126 -2.25 -2.46 11.35
N SER A 127 -2.78 -1.25 11.31
CA SER A 127 -2.55 -0.27 10.25
C SER A 127 -1.06 0.12 10.14
N VAL A 128 -0.40 0.39 11.27
CA VAL A 128 1.06 0.64 11.29
C VAL A 128 1.83 -0.55 10.72
N GLN A 129 1.46 -1.78 11.12
CA GLN A 129 2.11 -2.99 10.61
C GLN A 129 1.87 -3.17 9.10
N SER A 130 0.69 -2.86 8.59
CA SER A 130 0.36 -2.92 7.17
C SER A 130 1.24 -1.99 6.33
N VAL A 131 1.46 -0.74 6.79
CA VAL A 131 2.36 0.20 6.11
C VAL A 131 3.81 -0.29 6.18
N LYS A 132 4.25 -0.89 7.30
CA LYS A 132 5.57 -1.54 7.41
C LYS A 132 5.71 -2.70 6.43
N ASP A 133 4.69 -3.54 6.29
CA ASP A 133 4.71 -4.67 5.36
C ASP A 133 4.77 -4.21 3.90
N PHE A 134 4.03 -3.15 3.55
CA PHE A 134 4.13 -2.52 2.24
C PHE A 134 5.56 -1.99 1.96
N ALA A 135 6.16 -1.24 2.88
CA ALA A 135 7.54 -0.77 2.76
C ALA A 135 8.53 -1.94 2.57
N ARG A 136 8.36 -3.04 3.29
CA ARG A 136 9.20 -4.25 3.19
C ARG A 136 9.04 -4.97 1.85
N ALA A 137 7.86 -4.96 1.25
CA ALA A 137 7.66 -5.48 -0.10
C ALA A 137 8.48 -4.67 -1.12
N PHE A 138 8.48 -3.34 -1.04
CA PHE A 138 9.33 -2.48 -1.88
C PHE A 138 10.82 -2.61 -1.57
N ALA A 139 11.20 -2.84 -0.32
CA ALA A 139 12.58 -3.14 0.05
C ALA A 139 13.08 -4.41 -0.65
N ALA A 140 12.25 -5.45 -0.73
CA ALA A 140 12.59 -6.68 -1.46
C ALA A 140 12.75 -6.45 -2.97
N LEU A 141 11.98 -5.54 -3.57
CA LEU A 141 12.19 -5.11 -4.96
C LEU A 141 13.50 -4.34 -5.12
N ALA A 142 13.81 -3.44 -4.19
CA ALA A 142 15.05 -2.67 -4.21
C ALA A 142 16.30 -3.55 -4.10
N GLU A 143 16.26 -4.63 -3.31
CA GLU A 143 17.37 -5.58 -3.17
C GLU A 143 17.76 -6.29 -4.46
N VAL A 144 16.81 -6.51 -5.37
CA VAL A 144 17.07 -7.18 -6.66
C VAL A 144 17.35 -6.19 -7.79
N GLN A 145 17.13 -4.92 -7.57
CA GLN A 145 17.41 -3.86 -8.53
C GLN A 145 18.88 -3.44 -8.47
N THR A 146 19.71 -4.01 -9.31
CA THR A 146 21.19 -3.80 -9.31
C THR A 146 21.65 -2.67 -10.20
N GLU A 147 20.82 -2.20 -11.13
CA GLU A 147 21.12 -1.13 -12.07
C GLU A 147 19.91 -0.20 -12.18
N PHE A 148 20.17 1.08 -12.42
CA PHE A 148 19.16 2.10 -12.68
C PHE A 148 19.28 2.56 -14.12
N THR A 149 18.21 2.48 -14.87
CA THR A 149 18.11 2.87 -16.26
C THR A 149 17.50 4.27 -16.42
N ALA A 150 17.53 4.80 -17.64
CA ALA A 150 16.80 6.03 -17.94
C ALA A 150 15.27 5.82 -17.83
N GLU A 151 14.80 4.61 -18.05
CA GLU A 151 13.39 4.24 -17.93
C GLU A 151 12.95 4.28 -16.46
N ASP A 152 13.75 3.74 -15.52
CA ASP A 152 13.47 3.83 -14.08
C ASP A 152 13.40 5.28 -13.60
N MET A 153 14.24 6.17 -14.17
CA MET A 153 14.23 7.59 -13.81
C MET A 153 13.06 8.38 -14.42
N ALA A 154 12.50 7.88 -15.54
CA ALA A 154 11.39 8.48 -16.25
C ALA A 154 10.04 7.87 -15.86
N ASP A 155 10.04 6.82 -15.02
CA ASP A 155 8.86 6.14 -14.53
C ASP A 155 7.98 7.08 -13.69
N GLU A 156 6.68 6.83 -13.68
CA GLU A 156 5.72 7.57 -12.85
C GLU A 156 5.91 7.30 -11.37
N HIS A 157 6.42 6.12 -11.02
CA HIS A 157 6.78 5.77 -9.64
C HIS A 157 8.14 6.33 -9.25
N SER A 158 8.30 6.67 -7.98
CA SER A 158 9.60 6.87 -7.36
C SER A 158 10.34 5.54 -7.26
N LEU A 159 11.68 5.58 -7.21
CA LEU A 159 12.49 4.37 -7.04
C LEU A 159 12.04 3.59 -5.79
N ASN A 160 12.06 2.27 -5.86
CA ASN A 160 11.61 1.41 -4.76
C ASN A 160 12.21 1.81 -3.41
N LEU A 161 13.51 2.10 -3.36
CA LEU A 161 14.18 2.52 -2.13
C LEU A 161 13.73 3.91 -1.64
N GLN A 162 13.36 4.83 -2.54
CA GLN A 162 12.79 6.13 -2.14
C GLN A 162 11.41 5.94 -1.51
N ARG A 163 10.57 5.06 -2.06
CA ARG A 163 9.27 4.71 -1.47
C ARG A 163 9.44 4.13 -0.07
N VAL A 164 10.42 3.22 0.13
CA VAL A 164 10.75 2.67 1.45
C VAL A 164 11.07 3.78 2.45
N TYR A 165 12.01 4.69 2.12
CA TYR A 165 12.39 5.77 3.03
C TYR A 165 11.24 6.74 3.32
N ASN A 166 10.39 7.01 2.34
CA ASN A 166 9.21 7.84 2.55
C ASN A 166 8.26 7.18 3.57
N MET A 167 7.93 5.89 3.36
CA MET A 167 7.08 5.14 4.29
C MET A 167 7.68 5.09 5.70
N ASP A 168 8.97 4.79 5.82
CA ASP A 168 9.67 4.73 7.09
C ASP A 168 9.62 6.09 7.83
N CYS A 169 9.79 7.20 7.10
CA CYS A 169 9.65 8.54 7.68
C CYS A 169 8.23 8.83 8.17
N TRP A 170 7.20 8.44 7.43
CA TRP A 170 5.81 8.65 7.84
C TRP A 170 5.42 7.75 9.02
N ILE A 171 5.85 6.49 9.02
CA ILE A 171 5.64 5.56 10.16
C ILE A 171 6.30 6.12 11.42
N TYR A 172 7.59 6.52 11.33
CA TYR A 172 8.29 7.12 12.45
C TYR A 172 7.58 8.39 12.94
N GLY A 173 7.19 9.27 12.01
CA GLY A 173 6.54 10.54 12.32
C GLY A 173 5.17 10.38 12.99
N SER A 174 4.45 9.29 12.72
CA SER A 174 3.13 9.01 13.31
C SER A 174 3.22 8.75 14.82
N ASN A 175 4.26 8.07 15.28
CA ASN A 175 4.55 7.85 16.72
C ASN A 175 6.04 7.55 16.91
N PRO A 176 6.90 8.59 17.13
CA PRO A 176 8.34 8.40 17.27
C PRO A 176 8.77 7.48 18.42
N ASP A 177 8.03 7.51 19.54
CA ASP A 177 8.37 6.70 20.70
C ASP A 177 8.09 5.20 20.44
N ALA A 178 6.99 4.88 19.79
CA ALA A 178 6.61 3.51 19.44
C ALA A 178 7.45 2.93 18.29
N ASN A 179 8.01 3.77 17.42
CA ASN A 179 8.80 3.39 16.25
C ASN A 179 10.28 3.80 16.36
N ALA A 180 10.80 3.97 17.60
CA ALA A 180 12.17 4.40 17.85
C ALA A 180 13.24 3.43 17.31
N ASP A 181 12.88 2.16 17.11
CA ASP A 181 13.71 1.13 16.51
C ASP A 181 14.05 1.42 15.03
N MET A 182 13.23 2.19 14.32
CA MET A 182 13.43 2.52 12.92
C MET A 182 14.58 3.51 12.67
N VAL A 183 15.00 4.29 13.67
CA VAL A 183 16.07 5.30 13.54
C VAL A 183 17.40 4.91 14.20
N GLY A 184 17.49 3.71 14.79
CA GLY A 184 18.64 3.29 15.60
C GLY A 184 19.93 3.01 14.84
N ASN A 185 19.93 2.96 13.51
CA ASN A 185 21.05 2.49 12.70
C ASN A 185 21.63 3.55 11.74
N GLY A 186 21.42 4.83 12.00
CA GLY A 186 22.03 5.92 11.21
C GLY A 186 21.29 6.18 9.88
N GLN A 187 20.03 5.82 9.81
CA GLN A 187 19.10 6.21 8.74
C GLN A 187 18.46 7.56 9.07
#